data_4480c340f03934a12ca5099481d614a3
#
_entry.id   4480c340f03934a12ca5099481d614a3
#
_cell.length_a   1.000
_cell.length_b   1.000
_cell.length_c   1.000
_cell.angle_alpha   90.00
_cell.angle_beta   90.00
_cell.angle_gamma   90.00
#
_symmetry.space_group_name_H-M   'P 1'
#
loop_
_entity.id
_entity.type
_entity.pdbx_description
1 polymer ?
#
loop_
_entity_poly.entity_id
_entity_poly.type
_entity_poly.pdbx_seq_one_letter_code
_entity_poly.pdbx_strand_id
1 'polypeptide(L)'
;MATAKASVSYPHVMKTSGVCGGKACIDGTRIRVNNVVFLHKGGANDEKIREAYPDLTPAQIHAALAYYYDNREEIDAELAADQAWAESLPR
;
A
#
# COMPACT_ATOMS: atom_id res chain seq x y z
N MET A 1 4.50 -0.80 -26.69
CA MET A 1 4.51 -0.80 -26.21
C MET A 1 4.38 -1.03 -25.34
N ALA A 2 4.30 -0.96 -24.94
CA ALA A 2 4.14 -1.03 -24.19
C ALA A 2 3.82 -0.97 -23.45
N THR A 3 3.57 -0.83 -23.03
CA THR A 3 3.21 -0.72 -22.38
C THR A 3 2.93 -0.88 -21.42
N ALA A 4 2.59 -0.91 -21.29
CA ALA A 4 2.19 -0.96 -20.49
C ALA A 4 2.35 -1.05 -19.25
N LYS A 5 2.57 -1.43 -18.74
CA LYS A 5 2.74 -1.46 -17.60
C LYS A 5 3.23 -0.57 -17.08
N ALA A 6 3.54 -0.12 -17.68
CA ALA A 6 4.05 0.82 -17.27
C ALA A 6 3.62 1.51 -16.31
N SER A 7 2.83 1.27 -16.08
CA SER A 7 2.37 1.95 -15.15
C SER A 7 3.14 2.17 -14.06
N VAL A 8 4.01 1.42 -13.85
CA VAL A 8 4.60 1.62 -12.66
C VAL A 8 5.76 2.36 -12.80
N SER A 9 5.72 3.56 -12.45
CA SER A 9 6.86 4.32 -12.36
C SER A 9 7.41 4.34 -10.97
N TYR A 10 6.93 3.51 -10.08
CA TYR A 10 7.38 3.48 -8.70
C TYR A 10 8.13 2.20 -8.45
N PRO A 11 9.43 2.27 -8.15
CA PRO A 11 10.15 1.08 -7.74
C PRO A 11 9.44 0.44 -6.56
N HIS A 12 9.47 -0.86 -6.48
CA HIS A 12 8.92 -1.62 -5.36
C HIS A 12 7.40 -1.64 -5.26
N VAL A 13 6.66 -0.95 -6.14
CA VAL A 13 5.21 -0.96 -6.10
C VAL A 13 4.65 -1.59 -7.36
N MET A 14 3.73 -2.53 -7.19
CA MET A 14 3.14 -3.26 -8.30
C MET A 14 1.64 -3.36 -8.13
N LYS A 15 0.94 -3.43 -9.27
CA LYS A 15 -0.46 -3.81 -9.30
C LYS A 15 -0.54 -5.04 -10.16
N THR A 16 -0.87 -6.16 -9.57
CA THR A 16 -0.89 -7.43 -10.29
C THR A 16 -2.25 -8.09 -10.09
N SER A 17 -2.89 -8.43 -11.18
CA SER A 17 -4.17 -9.14 -11.11
C SER A 17 -4.00 -10.41 -10.28
N GLY A 18 -4.91 -10.65 -9.36
CA GLY A 18 -4.86 -11.84 -8.52
C GLY A 18 -3.96 -11.71 -7.31
N VAL A 19 -3.24 -10.61 -7.17
CA VAL A 19 -2.41 -10.36 -5.99
C VAL A 19 -2.97 -9.14 -5.29
N CYS A 20 -3.29 -9.29 -4.01
CA CYS A 20 -3.88 -8.20 -3.20
C CYS A 20 -5.14 -7.63 -3.86
N GLY A 21 -5.88 -8.46 -4.58
CA GLY A 21 -7.09 -8.02 -5.26
C GLY A 21 -6.83 -7.04 -6.39
N GLY A 22 -5.62 -7.05 -6.95
CA GLY A 22 -5.26 -6.12 -8.01
C GLY A 22 -4.90 -4.74 -7.51
N LYS A 23 -4.91 -4.52 -6.20
CA LYS A 23 -4.57 -3.24 -5.63
C LYS A 23 -3.06 -3.06 -5.53
N ALA A 24 -2.62 -1.83 -5.40
CA ALA A 24 -1.19 -1.55 -5.30
C ALA A 24 -0.60 -2.24 -4.08
N CYS A 25 0.46 -2.98 -4.28
CA CYS A 25 1.15 -3.64 -3.18
C CYS A 25 2.65 -3.54 -3.39
N ILE A 26 3.39 -3.87 -2.35
CA ILE A 26 4.85 -3.82 -2.42
C ILE A 26 5.33 -5.07 -3.12
N ASP A 27 6.13 -4.87 -4.17
CA ASP A 27 6.59 -5.93 -5.03
C ASP A 27 7.28 -7.03 -4.21
N GLY A 28 6.93 -8.26 -4.51
CA GLY A 28 7.49 -9.42 -3.80
C GLY A 28 6.81 -9.73 -2.49
N THR A 29 5.76 -9.00 -2.14
CA THR A 29 5.05 -9.23 -0.88
C THR A 29 3.56 -9.22 -1.13
N ARG A 30 2.79 -9.53 -0.09
CA ARG A 30 1.34 -9.33 -0.11
C ARG A 30 0.94 -8.14 0.76
N ILE A 31 1.89 -7.28 1.07
CA ILE A 31 1.62 -6.08 1.86
C ILE A 31 1.19 -4.98 0.91
N ARG A 32 -0.03 -4.52 1.07
CA ARG A 32 -0.57 -3.46 0.20
C ARG A 32 -0.01 -2.11 0.59
N VAL A 33 0.07 -1.22 -0.38
CA VAL A 33 0.48 0.16 -0.10
C VAL A 33 -0.38 0.74 1.00
N ASN A 34 -1.70 0.50 0.97
CA ASN A 34 -2.57 1.07 1.98
C ASN A 34 -2.28 0.56 3.40
N ASN A 35 -1.70 -0.62 3.55
CA ASN A 35 -1.31 -1.10 4.88
C ASN A 35 -0.23 -0.21 5.49
N VAL A 36 0.74 0.19 4.67
CA VAL A 36 1.81 1.09 5.12
C VAL A 36 1.23 2.48 5.38
N VAL A 37 0.38 2.95 4.48
CA VAL A 37 -0.21 4.29 4.61
C VAL A 37 -1.08 4.38 5.86
N PHE A 38 -1.81 3.32 6.19
CA PHE A 38 -2.63 3.31 7.39
C PHE A 38 -1.78 3.61 8.63
N LEU A 39 -0.65 2.93 8.75
CA LEU A 39 0.23 3.15 9.89
C LEU A 39 0.84 4.55 9.85
N HIS A 40 1.24 4.99 8.67
CA HIS A 40 1.81 6.32 8.51
C HIS A 40 0.83 7.42 8.92
N LYS A 41 -0.43 7.29 8.50
CA LYS A 41 -1.45 8.28 8.86
C LYS A 41 -1.75 8.26 10.36
N GLY A 42 -1.50 7.14 11.02
CA GLY A 42 -1.64 7.03 12.45
C GLY A 42 -0.44 7.57 13.22
N GLY A 43 0.56 8.09 12.52
CA GLY A 43 1.71 8.70 13.17
C GLY A 43 2.94 7.82 13.25
N ALA A 44 2.90 6.61 12.70
CA ALA A 44 4.05 5.72 12.78
C ALA A 44 5.18 6.21 11.88
N ASN A 45 6.39 6.23 12.42
CA ASN A 45 7.57 6.50 11.61
C ASN A 45 8.05 5.20 10.97
N ASP A 46 9.15 5.28 10.22
CA ASP A 46 9.67 4.11 9.51
C ASP A 46 9.96 2.95 10.45
N GLU A 47 10.49 3.24 11.61
CA GLU A 47 10.85 2.22 12.58
C GLU A 47 9.61 1.48 13.06
N LYS A 48 8.55 2.22 13.35
CA LYS A 48 7.31 1.61 13.80
C LYS A 48 6.65 0.79 12.69
N ILE A 49 6.72 1.28 11.47
CA ILE A 49 6.18 0.53 10.34
C ILE A 49 6.95 -0.79 10.18
N ARG A 50 8.27 -0.76 10.36
CA ARG A 50 9.08 -1.97 10.25
C ARG A 50 8.84 -2.92 11.41
N GLU A 51 8.41 -2.41 12.57
CA GLU A 51 8.01 -3.31 13.65
C GLU A 51 6.80 -4.15 13.25
N ALA A 52 5.88 -3.53 12.52
CA ALA A 52 4.70 -4.25 12.05
C ALA A 52 5.00 -5.15 10.86
N TYR A 53 5.92 -4.74 10.01
CA TYR A 53 6.28 -5.46 8.79
C TYR A 53 7.80 -5.58 8.70
N PRO A 54 8.39 -6.50 9.48
CA PRO A 54 9.86 -6.54 9.62
C PRO A 54 10.61 -6.80 8.32
N ASP A 55 9.95 -7.40 7.35
CA ASP A 55 10.62 -7.72 6.08
C ASP A 55 10.69 -6.53 5.13
N LEU A 56 10.04 -5.42 5.45
CA LEU A 56 10.11 -4.26 4.58
C LEU A 56 11.37 -3.47 4.83
N THR A 57 11.96 -3.00 3.75
CA THR A 57 13.12 -2.10 3.84
C THR A 57 12.64 -0.66 3.87
N PRO A 58 13.47 0.26 4.35
CA PRO A 58 13.11 1.68 4.27
C PRO A 58 12.78 2.13 2.85
N ALA A 59 13.49 1.60 1.85
CA ALA A 59 13.21 1.97 0.46
C ALA A 59 11.81 1.54 0.05
N GLN A 60 11.38 0.35 0.47
CA GLN A 60 10.04 -0.12 0.16
C GLN A 60 8.97 0.73 0.85
N ILE A 61 9.21 1.10 2.09
CA ILE A 61 8.27 1.95 2.83
C ILE A 61 8.14 3.31 2.16
N HIS A 62 9.27 3.92 1.80
CA HIS A 62 9.25 5.24 1.17
C HIS A 62 8.64 5.18 -0.22
N ALA A 63 8.85 4.09 -0.95
CA ALA A 63 8.23 3.92 -2.25
C ALA A 63 6.71 3.83 -2.12
N ALA A 64 6.23 3.12 -1.10
CA ALA A 64 4.79 3.03 -0.85
C ALA A 64 4.20 4.40 -0.52
N LEU A 65 4.92 5.19 0.28
CA LEU A 65 4.44 6.53 0.63
C LEU A 65 4.48 7.46 -0.57
N ALA A 66 5.50 7.35 -1.43
CA ALA A 66 5.55 8.14 -2.63
C ALA A 66 4.37 7.82 -3.55
N TYR A 67 4.07 6.53 -3.70
CA TYR A 67 2.91 6.13 -4.48
C TYR A 67 1.64 6.74 -3.90
N TYR A 68 1.50 6.68 -2.58
CA TYR A 68 0.33 7.24 -1.93
C TYR A 68 0.17 8.72 -2.23
N TYR A 69 1.25 9.49 -2.08
CA TYR A 69 1.14 10.93 -2.26
C TYR A 69 0.79 11.32 -3.69
N ASP A 70 1.13 10.48 -4.65
CA ASP A 70 0.79 10.72 -6.04
C ASP A 70 -0.58 10.13 -6.41
N ASN A 71 -1.14 9.26 -5.57
CA ASN A 71 -2.40 8.57 -5.86
C ASN A 71 -3.31 8.56 -4.64
N ARG A 72 -3.46 9.72 -4.01
CA ARG A 72 -4.14 9.80 -2.72
C ARG A 72 -5.60 9.35 -2.80
N GLU A 73 -6.30 9.72 -3.86
CA GLU A 73 -7.70 9.34 -3.97
C GLU A 73 -7.87 7.83 -4.00
N GLU A 74 -7.00 7.16 -4.74
CA GLU A 74 -7.06 5.71 -4.86
C GLU A 74 -6.88 5.05 -3.49
N ILE A 75 -5.84 5.44 -2.77
CA ILE A 75 -5.50 4.78 -1.51
C ILE A 75 -6.47 5.19 -0.40
N ASP A 76 -6.87 6.45 -0.37
CA ASP A 76 -7.84 6.89 0.63
C ASP A 76 -9.18 6.18 0.44
N ALA A 77 -9.58 5.91 -0.80
CA ALA A 77 -10.79 5.15 -1.07
C ALA A 77 -10.67 3.70 -0.58
N GLU A 78 -9.50 3.09 -0.76
CA GLU A 78 -9.26 1.74 -0.25
C GLU A 78 -9.34 1.71 1.27
N LEU A 79 -8.73 2.70 1.93
CA LEU A 79 -8.77 2.75 3.39
C LEU A 79 -10.19 2.95 3.90
N ALA A 80 -10.95 3.81 3.24
CA ALA A 80 -12.33 4.04 3.64
C ALA A 80 -13.18 2.78 3.46
N ALA A 81 -12.96 2.04 2.37
CA ALA A 81 -13.68 0.82 2.11
C ALA A 81 -13.34 -0.26 3.15
N ASP A 82 -12.06 -0.38 3.50
CA ASP A 82 -11.62 -1.34 4.50
C ASP A 82 -12.23 -1.01 5.86
N GLN A 83 -12.28 0.25 6.21
CA GLN A 83 -12.86 0.67 7.48
C GLN A 83 -14.37 0.40 7.51
N ALA A 84 -15.06 0.72 6.43
CA ALA A 84 -16.50 0.48 6.35
C ALA A 84 -16.81 -1.01 6.46
N TRP A 85 -15.99 -1.85 5.83
CA TRP A 85 -16.16 -3.29 5.90
C TRP A 85 -15.97 -3.78 7.33
N ALA A 86 -14.92 -3.30 8.00
CA ALA A 86 -14.64 -3.72 9.36
C ALA A 86 -15.76 -3.30 10.31
N GLU A 87 -16.33 -2.12 10.10
CA GLU A 87 -17.41 -1.63 10.93
C GLU A 87 -18.71 -2.38 10.70
N SER A 88 -18.85 -3.04 9.55
CA SER A 88 -20.06 -3.79 9.23
C SER A 88 -20.05 -5.19 9.80
N LEU A 89 -18.93 -5.64 10.36
CA LEU A 89 -18.84 -7.00 10.89
C LEU A 89 -19.59 -7.10 12.22
N PRO A 90 -20.24 -8.25 12.45
CA PRO A 90 -20.92 -8.44 13.76
C PRO A 90 -19.89 -8.49 14.87
N ARG A 91 -20.31 -8.10 16.04
CA ARG A 91 -19.44 -8.09 17.20
C ARG A 91 -19.76 -9.22 18.13
#